data_a9e615ef9cd0b03a4e539859bb11bd9b
#
_entry.id   a9e615ef9cd0b03a4e539859bb11bd9b
#
_cell.length_a   1.000
_cell.length_b   1.000
_cell.length_c   1.000
_cell.angle_alpha   90.00
_cell.angle_beta   90.00
_cell.angle_gamma   90.00
#
_symmetry.space_group_name_H-M   'P 1'
#
loop_
_entity.id
_entity.type
_entity.pdbx_description
1 polymer ?
#
loop_
_entity_poly.entity_id
_entity_poly.type
_entity_poly.pdbx_seq_one_letter_code
_entity_poly.pdbx_strand_id
1 'polypeptide(L)'
;IMKVLAIESSCDDTSIAIVNDDKTVEFLETINHRKFHKDLGGVIPEMAARQHLEILDILGKSIKKINFSKISAIAATFGPGLIGGLIVGSSFAKGLSISKNIKLVPINHLQAHLLSPRLVSEIKFPYLCLLVSGGNTALVLVKNSKSFMTLGSTIDDSAGECFDKVAKGLGLGYPGGPELE
;
A
#
# COMPACT_ATOMS: atom_id res chain seq x y z
N ILE A 1 10.59 11.99 19.48
CA ILE A 1 10.48 11.22 18.21
C ILE A 1 9.05 10.78 18.07
N MET A 2 8.38 11.19 16.99
CA MET A 2 7.02 10.78 16.69
C MET A 2 7.06 9.44 15.95
N LYS A 3 6.27 8.46 16.43
CA LYS A 3 6.17 7.13 15.81
C LYS A 3 4.77 6.91 15.27
N VAL A 4 4.67 6.42 14.06
CA VAL A 4 3.41 6.09 13.40
C VAL A 4 3.35 4.60 13.12
N LEU A 5 2.29 3.95 13.58
CA LEU A 5 1.94 2.60 13.17
C LEU A 5 1.10 2.69 11.90
N ALA A 6 1.57 2.11 10.80
CA ALA A 6 0.94 2.16 9.48
C ALA A 6 0.41 0.78 9.07
N ILE A 7 -0.75 0.76 8.42
CA ILE A 7 -1.43 -0.44 7.93
C ILE A 7 -1.80 -0.22 6.46
N GLU A 8 -1.39 -1.16 5.60
CA GLU A 8 -1.68 -1.16 4.17
C GLU A 8 -2.36 -2.46 3.76
N SER A 9 -3.48 -2.35 3.05
CA SER A 9 -4.29 -3.49 2.59
C SER A 9 -5.11 -3.16 1.34
N SER A 10 -4.60 -2.28 0.48
CA SER A 10 -5.37 -1.74 -0.64
C SER A 10 -5.47 -2.66 -1.85
N CYS A 11 -4.59 -3.65 -1.99
CA CYS A 11 -4.53 -4.51 -3.18
C CYS A 11 -4.26 -5.98 -2.82
N ASP A 12 -3.06 -6.48 -3.08
CA ASP A 12 -2.67 -7.90 -2.98
C ASP A 12 -1.59 -8.18 -1.92
N ASP A 13 -1.24 -7.19 -1.13
CA ASP A 13 -0.34 -7.29 0.00
C ASP A 13 -1.01 -6.77 1.28
N THR A 14 -0.67 -7.38 2.41
CA THR A 14 -1.00 -6.83 3.72
C THR A 14 0.28 -6.47 4.44
N SER A 15 0.42 -5.21 4.83
CA SER A 15 1.61 -4.72 5.51
C SER A 15 1.29 -3.98 6.79
N ILE A 16 2.16 -4.13 7.78
CA ILE A 16 2.19 -3.31 8.98
C ILE A 16 3.61 -2.79 9.18
N ALA A 17 3.74 -1.50 9.46
CA ALA A 17 5.02 -0.85 9.68
C ALA A 17 4.97 0.11 10.88
N ILE A 18 6.13 0.34 11.51
CA ILE A 18 6.36 1.47 12.41
C ILE A 18 7.42 2.36 11.79
N VAL A 19 7.05 3.60 11.56
CA VAL A 19 7.92 4.61 10.94
C VAL A 19 8.09 5.80 11.90
N ASN A 20 9.32 6.25 12.03
CA ASN A 20 9.68 7.41 12.84
C ASN A 20 9.67 8.70 11.99
N ASP A 21 9.63 9.86 12.66
CA ASP A 21 9.69 11.18 12.00
C ASP A 21 11.05 11.48 11.33
N ASP A 22 12.11 10.78 11.73
CA ASP A 22 13.41 10.78 11.05
C ASP A 22 13.50 9.87 9.81
N LYS A 23 12.35 9.30 9.39
CA LYS A 23 12.17 8.36 8.27
C LYS A 23 12.73 6.96 8.51
N THR A 24 13.23 6.64 9.69
CA THR A 24 13.64 5.26 9.99
C THR A 24 12.43 4.34 10.09
N VAL A 25 12.53 3.17 9.45
CA VAL A 25 11.54 2.09 9.55
C VAL A 25 12.01 1.16 10.67
N GLU A 26 11.34 1.25 11.83
CA GLU A 26 11.68 0.47 13.02
C GLU A 26 11.13 -0.96 12.94
N PHE A 27 9.99 -1.11 12.28
CA PHE A 27 9.33 -2.40 12.08
C PHE A 27 8.64 -2.39 10.71
N LEU A 28 8.76 -3.49 9.98
CA LEU A 28 8.02 -3.74 8.75
C LEU A 28 7.78 -5.24 8.61
N GLU A 29 6.54 -5.61 8.47
CA GLU A 29 6.14 -6.97 8.13
C GLU A 29 5.12 -6.91 7.00
N THR A 30 5.39 -7.64 5.92
CA THR A 30 4.53 -7.71 4.72
C THR A 30 4.27 -9.18 4.40
N ILE A 31 3.02 -9.51 4.20
CA ILE A 31 2.60 -10.83 3.71
C ILE A 31 1.92 -10.64 2.35
N ASN A 32 2.50 -11.29 1.35
CA ASN A 32 2.05 -11.23 -0.03
C ASN A 32 1.03 -12.33 -0.32
N HIS A 33 -0.05 -11.99 -1.02
CA HIS A 33 -1.13 -12.90 -1.39
C HIS A 33 -0.92 -13.59 -2.75
N ARG A 34 0.19 -13.34 -3.44
CA ARG A 34 0.45 -13.80 -4.83
C ARG A 34 0.22 -15.29 -5.05
N LYS A 35 0.60 -16.11 -4.07
CA LYS A 35 0.41 -17.57 -4.15
C LYS A 35 -1.06 -17.98 -4.36
N PHE A 36 -1.99 -17.19 -3.81
CA PHE A 36 -3.43 -17.47 -3.90
C PHE A 36 -4.06 -16.98 -5.22
N HIS A 37 -3.38 -16.07 -5.91
CA HIS A 37 -3.89 -15.45 -7.13
C HIS A 37 -3.19 -15.95 -8.41
N LYS A 38 -2.04 -16.63 -8.27
CA LYS A 38 -1.20 -17.09 -9.38
C LYS A 38 -1.99 -17.96 -10.37
N ASP A 39 -2.74 -18.95 -9.86
CA ASP A 39 -3.49 -19.90 -10.68
C ASP A 39 -4.78 -19.31 -11.27
N LEU A 40 -5.18 -18.12 -10.80
CA LEU A 40 -6.41 -17.43 -11.21
C LEU A 40 -6.15 -16.34 -12.26
N GLY A 41 -4.89 -16.07 -12.57
CA GLY A 41 -4.47 -15.08 -13.55
C GLY A 41 -4.79 -13.63 -13.18
N GLY A 42 -4.91 -13.32 -11.88
CA GLY A 42 -5.15 -11.99 -11.36
C GLY A 42 -5.80 -11.98 -9.98
N VAL A 43 -5.92 -10.80 -9.38
CA VAL A 43 -6.49 -10.62 -8.03
C VAL A 43 -8.02 -10.74 -8.08
N ILE A 44 -8.58 -11.67 -7.27
CA ILE A 44 -10.02 -11.76 -7.04
C ILE A 44 -10.38 -10.96 -5.78
N PRO A 45 -11.15 -9.86 -5.88
CA PRO A 45 -11.35 -8.90 -4.78
C PRO A 45 -11.94 -9.52 -3.50
N GLU A 46 -12.90 -10.45 -3.63
CA GLU A 46 -13.52 -11.11 -2.48
C GLU A 46 -12.52 -12.02 -1.75
N MET A 47 -11.73 -12.78 -2.49
CA MET A 47 -10.70 -13.64 -1.92
C MET A 47 -9.61 -12.80 -1.24
N ALA A 48 -9.18 -11.72 -1.88
CA ALA A 48 -8.22 -10.78 -1.29
C ALA A 48 -8.73 -10.22 0.05
N ALA A 49 -10.00 -9.83 0.14
CA ALA A 49 -10.58 -9.33 1.38
C ALA A 49 -10.53 -10.37 2.53
N ARG A 50 -10.84 -11.62 2.25
CA ARG A 50 -10.74 -12.71 3.24
C ARG A 50 -9.29 -12.95 3.69
N GLN A 51 -8.36 -12.92 2.74
CA GLN A 51 -6.93 -13.07 3.03
C GLN A 51 -6.39 -11.92 3.88
N HIS A 52 -6.76 -10.68 3.59
CA HIS A 52 -6.41 -9.53 4.43
C HIS A 52 -6.86 -9.74 5.88
N LEU A 53 -8.07 -10.28 6.09
CA LEU A 53 -8.59 -10.54 7.43
C LEU A 53 -7.74 -11.58 8.18
N GLU A 54 -7.43 -12.72 7.53
CA GLU A 54 -6.61 -13.78 8.11
C GLU A 54 -5.18 -13.29 8.40
N ILE A 55 -4.60 -12.54 7.47
CA ILE A 55 -3.23 -12.03 7.59
C ILE A 55 -3.15 -10.95 8.69
N LEU A 56 -4.15 -10.08 8.81
CA LEU A 56 -4.18 -9.10 9.90
C LEU A 56 -4.30 -9.76 11.28
N ASP A 57 -4.93 -10.94 11.41
CA ASP A 57 -4.89 -11.70 12.65
C ASP A 57 -3.46 -12.20 12.96
N ILE A 58 -2.74 -12.68 11.95
CA ILE A 58 -1.35 -13.11 12.08
C ILE A 58 -0.46 -11.93 12.46
N LEU A 59 -0.50 -10.84 11.69
CA LEU A 59 0.26 -9.62 11.93
C LEU A 59 -0.13 -8.95 13.26
N GLY A 60 -1.39 -9.09 13.67
CA GLY A 60 -1.88 -8.64 14.96
C GLY A 60 -1.17 -9.29 16.16
N LYS A 61 -0.65 -10.50 16.00
CA LYS A 61 0.17 -11.16 17.03
C LYS A 61 1.54 -10.50 17.18
N SER A 62 2.16 -10.07 16.05
CA SER A 62 3.40 -9.28 16.08
C SER A 62 3.19 -7.92 16.74
N ILE A 63 2.03 -7.28 16.49
CA ILE A 63 1.68 -5.99 17.09
C ILE A 63 1.52 -6.07 18.61
N LYS A 64 1.15 -7.21 19.20
CA LYS A 64 1.04 -7.37 20.66
C LYS A 64 2.34 -7.05 21.40
N LYS A 65 3.49 -7.16 20.73
CA LYS A 65 4.80 -6.86 21.30
C LYS A 65 5.13 -5.35 21.24
N ILE A 66 4.34 -4.55 20.55
CA ILE A 66 4.57 -3.12 20.38
C ILE A 66 4.17 -2.37 21.64
N ASN A 67 5.04 -1.47 22.09
CA ASN A 67 4.69 -0.55 23.15
C ASN A 67 3.85 0.62 22.58
N PHE A 68 2.54 0.49 22.67
CA PHE A 68 1.60 1.49 22.15
C PHE A 68 1.70 2.86 22.82
N SER A 69 2.27 2.96 24.03
CA SER A 69 2.48 4.26 24.68
C SER A 69 3.48 5.16 23.94
N LYS A 70 4.28 4.58 23.04
CA LYS A 70 5.23 5.29 22.17
C LYS A 70 4.67 5.61 20.78
N ILE A 71 3.48 5.13 20.44
CA ILE A 71 2.84 5.37 19.14
C ILE A 71 2.04 6.65 19.19
N SER A 72 2.40 7.62 18.35
CA SER A 72 1.78 8.95 18.28
C SER A 72 0.52 8.97 17.39
N ALA A 73 0.46 8.11 16.37
CA ALA A 73 -0.68 7.99 15.47
C ALA A 73 -0.74 6.58 14.85
N ILE A 74 -1.94 6.19 14.46
CA ILE A 74 -2.19 5.02 13.63
C ILE A 74 -2.61 5.52 12.26
N ALA A 75 -1.90 5.11 11.20
CA ALA A 75 -2.21 5.43 9.83
C ALA A 75 -2.75 4.18 9.11
N ALA A 76 -3.70 4.35 8.23
CA ALA A 76 -4.16 3.27 7.37
C ALA A 76 -4.56 3.79 6.00
N THR A 77 -4.41 2.96 4.98
CA THR A 77 -4.88 3.28 3.64
C THR A 77 -6.40 3.21 3.58
N PHE A 78 -7.00 4.33 3.12
CA PHE A 78 -8.46 4.47 2.98
C PHE A 78 -8.89 4.49 1.50
N GLY A 79 -7.96 4.52 0.58
CA GLY A 79 -8.18 4.49 -0.86
C GLY A 79 -7.16 5.29 -1.67
N PRO A 80 -7.21 5.14 -3.01
CA PRO A 80 -7.95 4.14 -3.76
C PRO A 80 -7.39 2.72 -3.56
N GLY A 81 -8.18 1.71 -3.97
CA GLY A 81 -7.81 0.30 -3.88
C GLY A 81 -9.03 -0.62 -3.91
N LEU A 82 -8.81 -1.92 -3.70
CA LEU A 82 -9.88 -2.91 -3.62
C LEU A 82 -10.71 -2.70 -2.36
N ILE A 83 -11.99 -2.42 -2.53
CA ILE A 83 -12.88 -1.99 -1.44
C ILE A 83 -12.91 -2.96 -0.25
N GLY A 84 -12.86 -4.27 -0.50
CA GLY A 84 -12.85 -5.29 0.54
C GLY A 84 -11.60 -5.22 1.42
N GLY A 85 -10.41 -5.13 0.82
CA GLY A 85 -9.15 -4.96 1.54
C GLY A 85 -9.12 -3.64 2.32
N LEU A 86 -9.53 -2.54 1.68
CA LEU A 86 -9.60 -1.22 2.34
C LEU A 86 -10.52 -1.23 3.58
N ILE A 87 -11.70 -1.88 3.50
CA ILE A 87 -12.61 -2.02 4.64
C ILE A 87 -11.94 -2.81 5.77
N VAL A 88 -11.29 -3.93 5.46
CA VAL A 88 -10.63 -4.78 6.45
C VAL A 88 -9.53 -4.00 7.18
N GLY A 89 -8.56 -3.43 6.45
CA GLY A 89 -7.44 -2.71 7.06
C GLY A 89 -7.86 -1.43 7.80
N SER A 90 -8.78 -0.65 7.22
CA SER A 90 -9.27 0.56 7.88
C SER A 90 -10.09 0.26 9.14
N SER A 91 -10.88 -0.83 9.15
CA SER A 91 -11.63 -1.26 10.34
C SER A 91 -10.70 -1.75 11.44
N PHE A 92 -9.66 -2.51 11.09
CA PHE A 92 -8.63 -2.93 12.03
C PHE A 92 -7.92 -1.70 12.66
N ALA A 93 -7.52 -0.75 11.83
CA ALA A 93 -6.89 0.50 12.29
C ALA A 93 -7.82 1.34 13.20
N LYS A 94 -9.12 1.43 12.86
CA LYS A 94 -10.12 2.08 13.71
C LYS A 94 -10.26 1.39 15.07
N GLY A 95 -10.33 0.05 15.08
CA GLY A 95 -10.40 -0.73 16.32
C GLY A 95 -9.20 -0.48 17.23
N LEU A 96 -7.98 -0.48 16.66
CA LEU A 96 -6.76 -0.14 17.40
C LEU A 96 -6.77 1.30 17.92
N SER A 97 -7.15 2.27 17.08
CA SER A 97 -7.25 3.68 17.43
C SER A 97 -8.16 3.90 18.64
N ILE A 98 -9.35 3.30 18.62
CA ILE A 98 -10.32 3.40 19.72
C ILE A 98 -9.80 2.70 20.97
N SER A 99 -9.32 1.45 20.84
CA SER A 99 -8.89 0.64 22.00
C SER A 99 -7.65 1.21 22.71
N LYS A 100 -6.78 1.92 21.98
CA LYS A 100 -5.55 2.51 22.51
C LYS A 100 -5.64 4.01 22.74
N ASN A 101 -6.77 4.63 22.39
CA ASN A 101 -6.96 6.08 22.42
C ASN A 101 -5.86 6.85 21.66
N ILE A 102 -5.52 6.36 20.47
CA ILE A 102 -4.48 6.94 19.59
C ILE A 102 -5.17 7.49 18.33
N LYS A 103 -4.74 8.67 17.88
CA LYS A 103 -5.30 9.32 16.69
C LYS A 103 -5.18 8.44 15.44
N LEU A 104 -6.29 8.28 14.69
CA LEU A 104 -6.31 7.66 13.36
C LEU A 104 -6.04 8.70 12.27
N VAL A 105 -5.20 8.35 11.31
CA VAL A 105 -4.86 9.18 10.14
C VAL A 105 -5.17 8.39 8.87
N PRO A 106 -6.17 8.81 8.07
CA PRO A 106 -6.45 8.21 6.79
C PRO A 106 -5.38 8.61 5.77
N ILE A 107 -4.88 7.64 5.01
CA ILE A 107 -3.84 7.83 3.98
C ILE A 107 -4.42 7.51 2.61
N ASN A 108 -4.09 8.35 1.63
CA ASN A 108 -4.35 8.06 0.23
C ASN A 108 -3.20 7.18 -0.32
N HIS A 109 -3.56 6.02 -0.88
CA HIS A 109 -2.62 5.02 -1.40
C HIS A 109 -1.67 5.59 -2.47
N LEU A 110 -2.21 6.32 -3.45
CA LEU A 110 -1.39 6.87 -4.53
C LEU A 110 -0.45 7.98 -4.03
N GLN A 111 -0.91 8.81 -3.08
CA GLN A 111 -0.05 9.82 -2.46
C GLN A 111 1.07 9.18 -1.65
N ALA A 112 0.82 8.05 -1.00
CA ALA A 112 1.85 7.28 -0.32
C ALA A 112 2.92 6.79 -1.30
N HIS A 113 2.52 6.25 -2.46
CA HIS A 113 3.44 5.89 -3.53
C HIS A 113 4.25 7.08 -4.03
N LEU A 114 3.62 8.23 -4.30
CA LEU A 114 4.31 9.44 -4.78
C LEU A 114 5.33 9.98 -3.79
N LEU A 115 5.13 9.75 -2.49
CA LEU A 115 6.02 10.22 -1.42
C LEU A 115 7.07 9.17 -1.00
N SER A 116 6.88 7.88 -1.32
CA SER A 116 7.75 6.79 -0.88
C SER A 116 9.23 6.95 -1.29
N PRO A 117 9.60 7.52 -2.47
CA PRO A 117 11.00 7.72 -2.80
C PRO A 117 11.76 8.61 -1.80
N ARG A 118 11.02 9.47 -1.08
CA ARG A 118 11.59 10.35 -0.06
C ARG A 118 11.96 9.64 1.25
N LEU A 119 11.61 8.38 1.41
CA LEU A 119 12.08 7.55 2.53
C LEU A 119 13.56 7.19 2.37
N VAL A 120 13.99 6.93 1.12
CA VAL A 120 15.35 6.44 0.81
C VAL A 120 16.27 7.50 0.21
N SER A 121 15.72 8.64 -0.21
CA SER A 121 16.48 9.70 -0.87
C SER A 121 16.00 11.07 -0.43
N GLU A 122 16.93 12.04 -0.36
CA GLU A 122 16.58 13.44 -0.14
C GLU A 122 16.08 14.10 -1.43
N ILE A 123 14.79 13.98 -1.69
CA ILE A 123 14.14 14.62 -2.84
C ILE A 123 13.46 15.90 -2.34
N LYS A 124 13.89 17.04 -2.88
CA LYS A 124 13.30 18.37 -2.57
C LYS A 124 12.00 18.56 -3.37
N PHE A 125 11.04 19.26 -2.78
CA PHE A 125 9.86 19.71 -3.50
C PHE A 125 10.17 20.99 -4.32
N PRO A 126 9.48 21.23 -5.46
CA PRO A 126 8.64 20.29 -6.19
C PRO A 126 9.46 19.25 -6.97
N TYR A 127 8.87 18.09 -7.27
CA TYR A 127 9.45 17.08 -8.17
C TYR A 127 8.40 16.40 -9.05
N LEU A 128 8.82 15.90 -10.20
CA LEU A 128 8.01 15.05 -11.06
C LEU A 128 8.15 13.60 -10.61
N CYS A 129 7.03 12.90 -10.55
CA CYS A 129 6.96 11.48 -10.25
C CYS A 129 6.18 10.76 -11.35
N LEU A 130 6.79 9.77 -11.96
CA LEU A 130 6.11 8.81 -12.82
C LEU A 130 5.64 7.66 -11.94
N LEU A 131 4.32 7.59 -11.72
CA LEU A 131 3.68 6.48 -11.02
C LEU A 131 3.35 5.39 -12.02
N VAL A 132 3.91 4.20 -11.84
CA VAL A 132 3.66 3.01 -12.67
C VAL A 132 3.32 1.84 -11.75
N SER A 133 2.13 1.28 -11.91
CA SER A 133 1.66 0.13 -11.13
C SER A 133 0.71 -0.75 -11.95
N GLY A 134 0.20 -1.83 -11.35
CA GLY A 134 -0.80 -2.68 -11.96
C GLY A 134 -2.11 -1.95 -12.31
N GLY A 135 -2.53 -1.00 -11.48
CA GLY A 135 -3.80 -0.28 -11.68
C GLY A 135 -3.65 1.19 -12.09
N ASN A 136 -2.42 1.75 -12.10
CA ASN A 136 -2.24 3.19 -12.32
C ASN A 136 -0.97 3.48 -13.12
N THR A 137 -1.10 4.37 -14.10
CA THR A 137 0.05 5.01 -14.78
C THR A 137 -0.23 6.49 -14.92
N ALA A 138 0.57 7.32 -14.25
CA ALA A 138 0.38 8.76 -14.25
C ALA A 138 1.70 9.52 -14.06
N LEU A 139 1.79 10.68 -14.71
CA LEU A 139 2.83 11.67 -14.45
C LEU A 139 2.28 12.73 -13.50
N VAL A 140 2.89 12.89 -12.35
CA VAL A 140 2.38 13.75 -11.28
C VAL A 140 3.46 14.74 -10.83
N LEU A 141 3.12 16.03 -10.78
CA LEU A 141 3.92 17.06 -10.13
C LEU A 141 3.59 17.06 -8.63
N VAL A 142 4.55 16.65 -7.82
CA VAL A 142 4.48 16.67 -6.36
C VAL A 142 4.98 18.01 -5.87
N LYS A 143 4.07 18.94 -5.56
CA LYS A 143 4.42 20.32 -5.16
C LYS A 143 4.90 20.38 -3.72
N ASN A 144 4.28 19.61 -2.84
CA ASN A 144 4.64 19.41 -1.42
C ASN A 144 3.94 18.15 -0.91
N SER A 145 4.09 17.83 0.39
CA SER A 145 3.50 16.63 1.00
C SER A 145 1.96 16.59 1.02
N LYS A 146 1.27 17.67 0.64
CA LYS A 146 -0.20 17.78 0.66
C LYS A 146 -0.78 18.23 -0.69
N SER A 147 0.06 18.60 -1.65
CA SER A 147 -0.37 19.17 -2.93
C SER A 147 0.25 18.43 -4.11
N PHE A 148 -0.61 17.80 -4.89
CA PHE A 148 -0.28 16.95 -6.03
C PHE A 148 -1.05 17.42 -7.25
N MET A 149 -0.43 17.43 -8.41
CA MET A 149 -1.07 17.81 -9.66
C MET A 149 -0.75 16.76 -10.73
N THR A 150 -1.76 16.03 -11.15
CA THR A 150 -1.64 15.09 -12.27
C THR A 150 -1.47 15.88 -13.56
N LEU A 151 -0.37 15.66 -14.28
CA LEU A 151 -0.07 16.27 -15.56
C LEU A 151 -0.55 15.43 -16.73
N GLY A 152 -0.62 14.10 -16.53
CA GLY A 152 -1.11 13.15 -17.51
C GLY A 152 -1.31 11.79 -16.86
N SER A 153 -2.17 10.98 -17.45
CA SER A 153 -2.42 9.61 -17.05
C SER A 153 -2.64 8.73 -18.27
N THR A 154 -2.54 7.42 -18.10
CA THR A 154 -2.90 6.51 -19.17
C THR A 154 -4.34 6.76 -19.64
N ILE A 155 -4.56 6.60 -20.94
CA ILE A 155 -5.88 6.76 -21.57
C ILE A 155 -6.60 5.41 -21.64
N ASP A 156 -5.84 4.34 -21.60
CA ASP A 156 -6.31 2.95 -21.74
C ASP A 156 -5.82 2.14 -20.53
N ASP A 157 -5.12 1.05 -20.75
CA ASP A 157 -4.55 0.23 -19.69
C ASP A 157 -3.44 0.95 -18.93
N SER A 158 -3.26 0.61 -17.66
CA SER A 158 -2.03 0.94 -16.95
C SER A 158 -0.86 0.12 -17.50
N ALA A 159 0.37 0.60 -17.35
CA ALA A 159 1.54 -0.12 -17.85
C ALA A 159 1.67 -1.52 -17.22
N GLY A 160 1.45 -1.66 -15.90
CA GLY A 160 1.49 -2.96 -15.23
C GLY A 160 0.41 -3.92 -15.72
N GLU A 161 -0.82 -3.43 -15.94
CA GLU A 161 -1.90 -4.23 -16.52
C GLU A 161 -1.57 -4.68 -17.95
N CYS A 162 -0.94 -3.81 -18.73
CA CYS A 162 -0.47 -4.15 -20.07
C CYS A 162 0.55 -5.29 -20.03
N PHE A 163 1.53 -5.24 -19.13
CA PHE A 163 2.48 -6.32 -18.92
C PHE A 163 1.79 -7.64 -18.54
N ASP A 164 0.84 -7.59 -17.62
CA ASP A 164 0.08 -8.78 -17.19
C ASP A 164 -0.72 -9.39 -18.36
N LYS A 165 -1.37 -8.56 -19.17
CA LYS A 165 -2.12 -9.02 -20.36
C LYS A 165 -1.23 -9.65 -21.42
N VAL A 166 -0.06 -9.03 -21.70
CA VAL A 166 0.91 -9.55 -22.67
C VAL A 166 1.49 -10.87 -22.17
N ALA A 167 1.92 -10.95 -20.92
CA ALA A 167 2.43 -12.17 -20.32
C ALA A 167 1.41 -13.31 -20.38
N LYS A 168 0.16 -13.03 -20.05
CA LYS A 168 -0.94 -13.99 -20.17
C LYS A 168 -1.14 -14.48 -21.61
N GLY A 169 -1.08 -13.57 -22.59
CA GLY A 169 -1.17 -13.92 -24.01
C GLY A 169 -0.02 -14.80 -24.51
N LEU A 170 1.15 -14.69 -23.89
CA LEU A 170 2.33 -15.50 -24.15
C LEU A 170 2.36 -16.82 -23.34
N GLY A 171 1.39 -17.06 -22.47
CA GLY A 171 1.36 -18.24 -21.60
C GLY A 171 2.35 -18.17 -20.43
N LEU A 172 2.83 -16.96 -20.10
CA LEU A 172 3.72 -16.71 -18.97
C LEU A 172 2.93 -16.56 -17.65
N GLY A 173 3.64 -16.54 -16.52
CA GLY A 173 3.05 -16.46 -15.20
C GLY A 173 2.52 -15.07 -14.81
N TYR A 174 1.99 -14.99 -13.60
CA TYR A 174 1.53 -13.75 -12.98
C TYR A 174 2.35 -13.49 -11.69
N PRO A 175 2.76 -12.22 -11.40
CA PRO A 175 2.58 -11.01 -12.22
C PRO A 175 3.44 -11.02 -13.49
N GLY A 176 2.93 -10.40 -14.58
CA GLY A 176 3.54 -10.49 -15.90
C GLY A 176 4.79 -9.65 -16.10
N GLY A 177 4.97 -8.56 -15.38
CA GLY A 177 6.16 -7.70 -15.51
C GLY A 177 7.48 -8.49 -15.36
N PRO A 178 7.71 -9.14 -14.21
CA PRO A 178 8.94 -9.93 -13.99
C PRO A 178 9.14 -11.11 -14.94
N GLU A 179 8.07 -11.64 -15.51
CA GLU A 179 8.15 -12.77 -16.44
C GLU A 179 8.47 -12.33 -17.88
N LEU A 180 8.29 -11.04 -18.18
CA LEU A 180 8.59 -10.46 -19.49
C LEU A 180 10.01 -9.86 -19.57
N GLU A 181 10.62 -9.49 -18.44
CA GLU A 181 12.01 -9.05 -18.32
C GLU A 181 12.99 -10.20 -18.50
#